data_f30ea2c84fceb367fe07e11caa783cf8
#
_entry.id   f30ea2c84fceb367fe07e11caa783cf8
#
_cell.length_a   1.000
_cell.length_b   1.000
_cell.length_c   1.000
_cell.angle_alpha   90.00
_cell.angle_beta   90.00
_cell.angle_gamma   90.00
#
_symmetry.space_group_name_H-M   'P 1'
#
loop_
_entity.id
_entity.type
_entity.pdbx_description
1 polymer ?
#
loop_
_entity_poly.entity_id
_entity_poly.type
_entity_poly.pdbx_seq_one_letter_code
_entity_poly.pdbx_strand_id
1 'polypeptide(L)'
;MINNWKKNTIYISIMQLSLLLVNLFLITIISREYGAETYGEYASSKSLSVLIGTAAVMSLALVVTKVLAQKNENSKLMFQNAYSLIIRNLMIALIILIHVTLLLNRDLPMTILFLVGFVFNEMIHVALAYYQAKGDFVTSSKQIILRTIVYGVGAWVLVLQGFTITSLIIFQVMTLVAFFVVAHLSVPKNDIELTSNTTVKNKLQESGKKMVLTTFSSALISELDIVLLGLFYSGSTLGVLAWARRILEIIFQLVAASLDILFPELAKAKNRDSISELRIKLRKVFLLSFTVPILFIFFKGLASEIFTSLLGEEFSEVSTYTSWILFALPVMVWSRINIIFSRALNFEINITKSILFGSVASIGIYYFVHSFNNNPAVLSIILSQIVIGAITTYSFKKSYE
;
A
#
# COMPACT_ATOMS: atom_id res chain seq x y z
N MET A 1 25.23 -16.67 -10.75
CA MET A 1 24.09 -15.72 -10.76
C MET A 1 22.72 -16.40 -10.56
N ILE A 2 22.41 -17.52 -11.21
CA ILE A 2 21.09 -18.19 -11.14
C ILE A 2 20.70 -18.65 -9.72
N ASN A 3 21.65 -19.16 -8.92
CA ASN A 3 21.39 -19.63 -7.55
C ASN A 3 21.01 -18.48 -6.60
N ASN A 4 21.60 -17.30 -6.76
CA ASN A 4 21.27 -16.15 -5.92
C ASN A 4 19.87 -15.59 -6.24
N TRP A 5 19.43 -15.65 -7.51
CA TRP A 5 18.11 -15.16 -7.88
C TRP A 5 16.99 -16.00 -7.24
N LYS A 6 17.06 -17.33 -7.28
CA LYS A 6 16.09 -18.21 -6.62
C LYS A 6 16.00 -17.95 -5.12
N LYS A 7 17.17 -17.84 -4.47
CA LYS A 7 17.26 -17.55 -3.04
C LYS A 7 16.61 -16.19 -2.70
N ASN A 8 16.93 -15.14 -3.44
CA ASN A 8 16.36 -13.80 -3.26
C ASN A 8 14.83 -13.81 -3.43
N THR A 9 14.31 -14.48 -4.46
CA THR A 9 12.86 -14.59 -4.70
C THR A 9 12.16 -15.27 -3.53
N ILE A 10 12.71 -16.38 -3.01
CA ILE A 10 12.14 -17.08 -1.85
C ILE A 10 12.08 -16.15 -0.63
N TYR A 11 13.15 -15.43 -0.32
CA TYR A 11 13.16 -14.53 0.84
C TYR A 11 12.20 -13.35 0.68
N ILE A 12 12.07 -12.78 -0.52
CA ILE A 12 11.07 -11.73 -0.81
C ILE A 12 9.65 -12.28 -0.62
N SER A 13 9.37 -13.51 -1.11
CA SER A 13 8.05 -14.13 -0.95
C SER A 13 7.73 -14.41 0.53
N ILE A 14 8.69 -14.94 1.30
CA ILE A 14 8.52 -15.15 2.74
C ILE A 14 8.28 -13.82 3.46
N MET A 15 9.02 -12.78 3.11
CA MET A 15 8.84 -11.45 3.68
C MET A 15 7.42 -10.91 3.41
N GLN A 16 6.94 -11.00 2.17
CA GLN A 16 5.60 -10.54 1.81
C GLN A 16 4.51 -11.33 2.53
N LEU A 17 4.66 -12.66 2.61
CA LEU A 17 3.73 -13.52 3.33
C LEU A 17 3.72 -13.21 4.83
N SER A 18 4.89 -13.01 5.44
CA SER A 18 5.01 -12.63 6.86
C SER A 18 4.33 -11.29 7.14
N LEU A 19 4.52 -10.29 6.28
CA LEU A 19 3.85 -8.99 6.39
C LEU A 19 2.34 -9.13 6.32
N LEU A 20 1.83 -9.91 5.37
CA LEU A 20 0.40 -10.14 5.19
C LEU A 20 -0.21 -10.87 6.40
N LEU A 21 0.41 -11.95 6.86
CA LEU A 21 -0.09 -12.74 7.99
C LEU A 21 -0.07 -11.95 9.30
N VAL A 22 1.02 -11.25 9.61
CA VAL A 22 1.12 -10.45 10.83
C VAL A 22 0.15 -9.27 10.77
N ASN A 23 -0.01 -8.60 9.63
CA ASN A 23 -0.99 -7.53 9.49
C ASN A 23 -2.43 -8.06 9.67
N LEU A 24 -2.77 -9.19 9.06
CA LEU A 24 -4.10 -9.80 9.22
C LEU A 24 -4.36 -10.16 10.68
N PHE A 25 -3.39 -10.79 11.33
CA PHE A 25 -3.46 -11.14 12.76
C PHE A 25 -3.68 -9.89 13.64
N LEU A 26 -2.91 -8.83 13.40
CA LEU A 26 -3.01 -7.59 14.17
C LEU A 26 -4.36 -6.91 14.00
N ILE A 27 -4.85 -6.76 12.77
CA ILE A 27 -6.17 -6.14 12.56
C ILE A 27 -7.31 -6.98 13.14
N THR A 28 -7.17 -8.32 13.13
CA THR A 28 -8.14 -9.22 13.78
C THR A 28 -8.17 -9.00 15.30
N ILE A 29 -7.02 -8.94 15.94
CA ILE A 29 -6.93 -8.68 17.39
C ILE A 29 -7.44 -7.27 17.72
N ILE A 30 -7.02 -6.26 16.97
CA ILE A 30 -7.46 -4.88 17.16
C ILE A 30 -8.99 -4.79 17.05
N SER A 31 -9.58 -5.43 16.04
CA SER A 31 -11.03 -5.41 15.85
C SER A 31 -11.77 -6.11 16.97
N ARG A 32 -11.26 -7.28 17.42
CA ARG A 32 -11.87 -8.07 18.47
C ARG A 32 -11.85 -7.38 19.84
N GLU A 33 -10.71 -6.79 20.20
CA GLU A 33 -10.49 -6.25 21.54
C GLU A 33 -10.97 -4.81 21.71
N TYR A 34 -10.93 -4.01 20.63
CA TYR A 34 -11.30 -2.58 20.69
C TYR A 34 -12.62 -2.27 19.97
N GLY A 35 -13.23 -3.23 19.31
CA GLY A 35 -14.51 -3.09 18.62
C GLY A 35 -14.43 -2.43 17.26
N ALA A 36 -15.57 -2.41 16.56
CA ALA A 36 -15.68 -1.93 15.18
C ALA A 36 -15.44 -0.42 15.05
N GLU A 37 -15.92 0.37 16.00
CA GLU A 37 -15.74 1.83 15.99
C GLU A 37 -14.26 2.22 16.05
N THR A 38 -13.52 1.67 17.01
CA THR A 38 -12.09 1.95 17.18
C THR A 38 -11.29 1.46 15.99
N TYR A 39 -11.65 0.30 15.42
CA TYR A 39 -11.00 -0.19 14.20
C TYR A 39 -11.27 0.71 12.99
N GLY A 40 -12.47 1.25 12.86
CA GLY A 40 -12.82 2.20 11.80
C GLY A 40 -11.97 3.47 11.85
N GLU A 41 -11.81 4.04 13.03
CA GLU A 41 -10.93 5.20 13.29
C GLU A 41 -9.46 4.87 13.00
N TYR A 42 -8.99 3.71 13.47
CA TYR A 42 -7.64 3.20 13.19
C TYR A 42 -7.38 3.09 11.68
N ALA A 43 -8.29 2.44 10.94
CA ALA A 43 -8.14 2.22 9.51
C ALA A 43 -8.14 3.55 8.72
N SER A 44 -9.07 4.44 9.03
CA SER A 44 -9.19 5.76 8.38
C SER A 44 -7.98 6.66 8.66
N SER A 45 -7.54 6.76 9.91
CA SER A 45 -6.37 7.54 10.33
C SER A 45 -5.09 7.02 9.68
N LYS A 46 -4.93 5.70 9.62
CA LYS A 46 -3.80 5.04 8.94
C LYS A 46 -3.79 5.33 7.46
N SER A 47 -4.92 5.16 6.76
CA SER A 47 -5.03 5.38 5.32
C SER A 47 -4.75 6.84 4.94
N LEU A 48 -5.26 7.79 5.71
CA LEU A 48 -4.97 9.22 5.53
C LEU A 48 -3.48 9.51 5.69
N SER A 49 -2.85 8.94 6.71
CA SER A 49 -1.41 9.11 6.98
C SER A 49 -0.54 8.49 5.88
N VAL A 50 -0.93 7.33 5.33
CA VAL A 50 -0.24 6.69 4.21
C VAL A 50 -0.33 7.55 2.95
N LEU A 51 -1.50 8.11 2.63
CA LEU A 51 -1.67 8.98 1.46
C LEU A 51 -0.77 10.22 1.55
N ILE A 52 -0.84 10.96 2.66
CA ILE A 52 -0.05 12.18 2.84
C ILE A 52 1.44 11.85 2.96
N GLY A 53 1.78 10.79 3.70
CA GLY A 53 3.14 10.32 3.87
C GLY A 53 3.81 9.89 2.57
N THR A 54 3.08 9.21 1.68
CA THR A 54 3.61 8.79 0.36
C THR A 54 4.05 9.99 -0.48
N ALA A 55 3.30 11.08 -0.44
CA ALA A 55 3.71 12.32 -1.11
C ALA A 55 4.97 12.93 -0.47
N ALA A 56 5.08 12.87 0.86
CA ALA A 56 6.22 13.42 1.61
C ALA A 56 7.53 12.69 1.37
N VAL A 57 7.52 11.35 1.35
CA VAL A 57 8.73 10.53 1.20
C VAL A 57 9.27 10.47 -0.22
N MET A 58 8.51 10.91 -1.22
CA MET A 58 8.92 11.08 -2.62
C MET A 58 9.55 9.83 -3.24
N SER A 59 9.18 8.62 -2.81
CA SER A 59 9.78 7.36 -3.30
C SER A 59 11.30 7.31 -3.19
N LEU A 60 11.88 8.02 -2.23
CA LEU A 60 13.34 8.17 -2.12
C LEU A 60 14.06 6.85 -1.91
N ALA A 61 13.46 5.84 -1.29
CA ALA A 61 14.03 4.51 -1.18
C ALA A 61 14.34 3.89 -2.56
N LEU A 62 13.40 3.98 -3.50
CA LEU A 62 13.59 3.51 -4.88
C LEU A 62 14.65 4.32 -5.64
N VAL A 63 14.64 5.64 -5.46
CA VAL A 63 15.65 6.53 -6.09
C VAL A 63 17.05 6.18 -5.59
N VAL A 64 17.21 6.03 -4.26
CA VAL A 64 18.51 5.66 -3.64
C VAL A 64 18.94 4.29 -4.13
N THR A 65 18.06 3.29 -4.15
CA THR A 65 18.37 1.95 -4.70
C THR A 65 18.91 2.04 -6.12
N LYS A 66 18.23 2.80 -6.99
CA LYS A 66 18.63 2.95 -8.40
C LYS A 66 20.00 3.62 -8.53
N VAL A 67 20.24 4.70 -7.79
CA VAL A 67 21.51 5.45 -7.87
C VAL A 67 22.67 4.61 -7.32
N LEU A 68 22.48 3.91 -6.20
CA LEU A 68 23.48 3.01 -5.64
C LEU A 68 23.82 1.85 -6.58
N ALA A 69 22.81 1.27 -7.26
CA ALA A 69 23.00 0.20 -8.24
C ALA A 69 23.82 0.66 -9.45
N GLN A 70 23.75 1.94 -9.82
CA GLN A 70 24.53 2.53 -10.91
C GLN A 70 25.98 2.87 -10.54
N LYS A 71 26.39 2.59 -9.27
CA LYS A 71 27.76 2.83 -8.75
C LYS A 71 28.26 4.27 -8.97
N ASN A 72 27.42 5.27 -8.75
CA ASN A 72 27.79 6.68 -8.88
C ASN A 72 28.80 7.09 -7.78
N GLU A 73 29.74 7.97 -8.12
CA GLU A 73 30.78 8.48 -7.20
C GLU A 73 30.21 9.11 -5.92
N ASN A 74 29.00 9.68 -5.98
CA ASN A 74 28.33 10.31 -4.84
C ASN A 74 27.41 9.36 -4.05
N SER A 75 27.60 8.04 -4.16
CA SER A 75 26.76 7.05 -3.46
C SER A 75 26.75 7.22 -1.94
N LYS A 76 27.88 7.61 -1.35
CA LYS A 76 28.02 7.81 0.09
C LYS A 76 27.16 8.95 0.64
N LEU A 77 26.92 9.98 -0.15
CA LEU A 77 26.13 11.15 0.23
C LEU A 77 24.61 10.92 0.13
N MET A 78 24.18 9.80 -0.49
CA MET A 78 22.76 9.57 -0.78
C MET A 78 21.89 9.45 0.47
N PHE A 79 22.37 8.73 1.49
CA PHE A 79 21.58 8.47 2.71
C PHE A 79 21.27 9.73 3.47
N GLN A 80 22.29 10.54 3.79
CA GLN A 80 22.12 11.78 4.55
C GLN A 80 21.20 12.77 3.83
N ASN A 81 21.37 12.90 2.51
CA ASN A 81 20.55 13.81 1.72
C ASN A 81 19.10 13.28 1.59
N ALA A 82 18.90 11.96 1.46
CA ALA A 82 17.57 11.37 1.44
C ALA A 82 16.82 11.58 2.78
N TYR A 83 17.47 11.30 3.90
CA TYR A 83 16.88 11.54 5.24
C TYR A 83 16.54 13.01 5.45
N SER A 84 17.46 13.91 5.10
CA SER A 84 17.22 15.37 5.19
C SER A 84 16.02 15.81 4.36
N LEU A 85 15.82 15.23 3.16
CA LEU A 85 14.65 15.50 2.32
C LEU A 85 13.36 14.97 2.95
N ILE A 86 13.37 13.73 3.46
CA ILE A 86 12.22 13.12 4.12
C ILE A 86 11.80 13.95 5.33
N ILE A 87 12.75 14.33 6.20
CA ILE A 87 12.47 15.14 7.40
C ILE A 87 11.92 16.51 7.03
N ARG A 88 12.51 17.18 6.05
CA ARG A 88 12.00 18.48 5.56
C ARG A 88 10.56 18.36 5.05
N ASN A 89 10.29 17.35 4.24
CA ASN A 89 8.96 17.15 3.66
C ASN A 89 7.95 16.68 4.71
N LEU A 90 8.39 15.97 5.76
CA LEU A 90 7.56 15.58 6.90
C LEU A 90 6.94 16.81 7.59
N MET A 91 7.69 17.91 7.74
CA MET A 91 7.16 19.13 8.34
C MET A 91 6.00 19.71 7.53
N ILE A 92 6.12 19.70 6.20
CA ILE A 92 5.04 20.12 5.30
C ILE A 92 3.85 19.15 5.37
N ALA A 93 4.14 17.86 5.35
CA ALA A 93 3.12 16.81 5.46
C ALA A 93 2.35 16.87 6.79
N LEU A 94 3.02 17.18 7.89
CA LEU A 94 2.37 17.38 9.19
C LEU A 94 1.39 18.56 9.17
N ILE A 95 1.76 19.70 8.57
CA ILE A 95 0.86 20.84 8.44
C ILE A 95 -0.38 20.45 7.63
N ILE A 96 -0.20 19.79 6.49
CA ILE A 96 -1.31 19.33 5.64
C ILE A 96 -2.17 18.30 6.41
N LEU A 97 -1.53 17.34 7.08
CA LEU A 97 -2.21 16.29 7.84
C LEU A 97 -3.08 16.91 8.94
N ILE A 98 -2.56 17.83 9.73
CA ILE A 98 -3.30 18.49 10.81
C ILE A 98 -4.55 19.18 10.24
N HIS A 99 -4.40 19.96 9.17
CA HIS A 99 -5.55 20.64 8.57
C HIS A 99 -6.59 19.65 8.05
N VAL A 100 -6.17 18.62 7.31
CA VAL A 100 -7.09 17.63 6.77
C VAL A 100 -7.75 16.81 7.88
N THR A 101 -7.01 16.39 8.91
CA THR A 101 -7.55 15.62 10.04
C THR A 101 -8.59 16.41 10.81
N LEU A 102 -8.34 17.71 11.05
CA LEU A 102 -9.31 18.60 11.70
C LEU A 102 -10.56 18.80 10.84
N LEU A 103 -10.39 18.99 9.52
CA LEU A 103 -11.53 19.11 8.59
C LEU A 103 -12.39 17.84 8.54
N LEU A 104 -11.75 16.66 8.68
CA LEU A 104 -12.42 15.36 8.65
C LEU A 104 -12.93 14.91 10.02
N ASN A 105 -12.71 15.72 11.07
CA ASN A 105 -13.03 15.42 12.46
C ASN A 105 -12.53 14.04 12.91
N ARG A 106 -11.22 13.76 12.64
CA ARG A 106 -10.55 12.48 12.98
C ARG A 106 -9.63 12.63 14.17
N ASP A 107 -9.28 11.49 14.78
CA ASP A 107 -8.32 11.45 15.90
C ASP A 107 -6.95 11.95 15.42
N LEU A 108 -6.63 13.18 15.83
CA LEU A 108 -5.39 13.86 15.44
C LEU A 108 -4.14 13.19 16.01
N PRO A 109 -4.06 12.84 17.30
CA PRO A 109 -2.94 12.10 17.88
C PRO A 109 -2.64 10.80 17.14
N MET A 110 -3.66 9.99 16.89
CA MET A 110 -3.55 8.72 16.17
C MET A 110 -3.02 8.92 14.74
N THR A 111 -3.56 9.89 14.03
CA THR A 111 -3.18 10.19 12.64
C THR A 111 -1.73 10.68 12.55
N ILE A 112 -1.28 11.54 13.49
CA ILE A 112 0.11 12.00 13.56
C ILE A 112 1.06 10.81 13.83
N LEU A 113 0.73 9.94 14.79
CA LEU A 113 1.54 8.78 15.11
C LEU A 113 1.70 7.85 13.89
N PHE A 114 0.65 7.62 13.11
CA PHE A 114 0.73 6.85 11.88
C PHE A 114 1.62 7.51 10.83
N LEU A 115 1.54 8.84 10.65
CA LEU A 115 2.42 9.54 9.70
C LEU A 115 3.88 9.42 10.13
N VAL A 116 4.18 9.61 11.41
CA VAL A 116 5.54 9.43 11.95
C VAL A 116 6.02 8.00 11.74
N GLY A 117 5.18 7.01 12.06
CA GLY A 117 5.49 5.59 11.81
C GLY A 117 5.74 5.31 10.33
N PHE A 118 4.90 5.81 9.43
CA PHE A 118 5.08 5.68 7.99
C PHE A 118 6.43 6.24 7.51
N VAL A 119 6.80 7.41 7.99
CA VAL A 119 8.07 8.06 7.63
C VAL A 119 9.27 7.23 8.12
N PHE A 120 9.27 6.74 9.37
CA PHE A 120 10.35 5.87 9.84
C PHE A 120 10.40 4.55 9.08
N ASN A 121 9.27 3.97 8.70
CA ASN A 121 9.23 2.81 7.81
C ASN A 121 9.95 3.08 6.49
N GLU A 122 9.70 4.23 5.86
CA GLU A 122 10.36 4.61 4.62
C GLU A 122 11.86 4.92 4.81
N MET A 123 12.26 5.47 5.95
CA MET A 123 13.68 5.65 6.29
C MET A 123 14.39 4.31 6.45
N ILE A 124 13.73 3.27 6.99
CA ILE A 124 14.25 1.89 7.00
C ILE A 124 14.47 1.41 5.55
N HIS A 125 13.50 1.61 4.65
CA HIS A 125 13.64 1.21 3.25
C HIS A 125 14.77 1.96 2.54
N VAL A 126 15.02 3.24 2.87
CA VAL A 126 16.18 4.00 2.38
C VAL A 126 17.49 3.34 2.87
N ALA A 127 17.60 2.96 4.14
CA ALA A 127 18.78 2.25 4.64
C ALA A 127 18.98 0.89 3.95
N LEU A 128 17.90 0.12 3.79
CA LEU A 128 17.92 -1.19 3.13
C LEU A 128 18.16 -1.12 1.63
N ALA A 129 18.00 0.05 1.00
CA ALA A 129 18.34 0.29 -0.40
C ALA A 129 19.80 -0.09 -0.73
N TYR A 130 20.71 0.04 0.24
CA TYR A 130 22.10 -0.41 0.11
C TYR A 130 22.22 -1.90 -0.25
N TYR A 131 21.53 -2.75 0.49
CA TYR A 131 21.55 -4.20 0.27
C TYR A 131 20.83 -4.56 -1.03
N GLN A 132 19.70 -3.92 -1.30
CA GLN A 132 18.92 -4.13 -2.53
C GLN A 132 19.72 -3.74 -3.77
N ALA A 133 20.45 -2.63 -3.75
CA ALA A 133 21.32 -2.18 -4.83
C ALA A 133 22.47 -3.14 -5.11
N LYS A 134 22.96 -3.84 -4.08
CA LYS A 134 24.00 -4.89 -4.20
C LYS A 134 23.40 -6.27 -4.56
N GLY A 135 22.10 -6.38 -4.71
CA GLY A 135 21.42 -7.66 -4.99
C GLY A 135 21.28 -8.58 -3.77
N ASP A 136 21.59 -8.10 -2.57
CA ASP A 136 21.43 -8.84 -1.31
C ASP A 136 20.02 -8.60 -0.73
N PHE A 137 19.02 -9.17 -1.39
CA PHE A 137 17.64 -9.13 -0.91
C PHE A 137 17.42 -10.00 0.34
N VAL A 138 18.31 -10.94 0.61
CA VAL A 138 18.22 -11.80 1.80
C VAL A 138 18.36 -10.98 3.07
N THR A 139 19.40 -10.15 3.14
CA THR A 139 19.65 -9.29 4.32
C THR A 139 18.53 -8.28 4.52
N SER A 140 18.07 -7.62 3.45
CA SER A 140 16.97 -6.67 3.55
C SER A 140 15.66 -7.35 3.99
N SER A 141 15.33 -8.52 3.42
CA SER A 141 14.12 -9.27 3.79
C SER A 141 14.16 -9.75 5.23
N LYS A 142 15.29 -10.27 5.72
CA LYS A 142 15.44 -10.70 7.12
C LYS A 142 15.17 -9.57 8.11
N GLN A 143 15.68 -8.36 7.86
CA GLN A 143 15.44 -7.23 8.75
C GLN A 143 13.96 -6.84 8.79
N ILE A 144 13.28 -6.85 7.63
CA ILE A 144 11.85 -6.56 7.55
C ILE A 144 11.02 -7.64 8.27
N ILE A 145 11.35 -8.93 8.06
CA ILE A 145 10.68 -10.05 8.72
C ILE A 145 10.82 -9.94 10.25
N LEU A 146 12.07 -9.74 10.73
CA LEU A 146 12.34 -9.62 12.16
C LEU A 146 11.56 -8.46 12.79
N ARG A 147 11.59 -7.28 12.15
CA ARG A 147 10.80 -6.13 12.57
C ARG A 147 9.31 -6.47 12.68
N THR A 148 8.78 -7.14 11.66
CA THR A 148 7.36 -7.47 11.58
C THR A 148 6.96 -8.43 12.68
N ILE A 149 7.79 -9.45 12.99
CA ILE A 149 7.57 -10.40 14.08
C ILE A 149 7.64 -9.68 15.44
N VAL A 150 8.67 -8.86 15.67
CA VAL A 150 8.82 -8.11 16.93
C VAL A 150 7.61 -7.21 17.16
N TYR A 151 7.16 -6.50 16.14
CA TYR A 151 5.95 -5.69 16.24
C TYR A 151 4.71 -6.54 16.49
N GLY A 152 4.51 -7.62 15.73
CA GLY A 152 3.33 -8.48 15.87
C GLY A 152 3.23 -9.13 17.25
N VAL A 153 4.32 -9.70 17.73
CA VAL A 153 4.36 -10.33 19.06
C VAL A 153 4.21 -9.30 20.18
N GLY A 154 4.92 -8.18 20.08
CA GLY A 154 4.82 -7.13 21.10
C GLY A 154 3.44 -6.48 21.15
N ALA A 155 2.82 -6.22 20.01
CA ALA A 155 1.45 -5.71 19.97
C ALA A 155 0.46 -6.71 20.57
N TRP A 156 0.60 -8.00 20.28
CA TRP A 156 -0.23 -9.05 20.88
C TRP A 156 -0.10 -9.07 22.42
N VAL A 157 1.13 -9.02 22.95
CA VAL A 157 1.36 -8.96 24.39
C VAL A 157 0.72 -7.73 25.03
N LEU A 158 0.83 -6.56 24.39
CA LEU A 158 0.21 -5.34 24.90
C LEU A 158 -1.33 -5.42 24.92
N VAL A 159 -1.92 -6.03 23.90
CA VAL A 159 -3.37 -6.27 23.85
C VAL A 159 -3.80 -7.18 25.00
N LEU A 160 -3.10 -8.31 25.22
CA LEU A 160 -3.40 -9.23 26.33
C LEU A 160 -3.28 -8.58 27.71
N GLN A 161 -2.46 -7.54 27.84
CA GLN A 161 -2.32 -6.75 29.07
C GLN A 161 -3.35 -5.63 29.21
N GLY A 162 -4.27 -5.47 28.24
CA GLY A 162 -5.32 -4.45 28.26
C GLY A 162 -4.85 -3.03 27.96
N PHE A 163 -3.71 -2.86 27.27
CA PHE A 163 -3.26 -1.54 26.83
C PHE A 163 -4.18 -0.94 25.77
N THR A 164 -4.24 0.39 25.71
CA THR A 164 -5.06 1.11 24.74
C THR A 164 -4.51 1.01 23.30
N ILE A 165 -5.36 1.25 22.30
CA ILE A 165 -4.94 1.27 20.90
C ILE A 165 -3.85 2.29 20.62
N THR A 166 -3.89 3.43 21.30
CA THR A 166 -2.84 4.46 21.20
C THR A 166 -1.48 3.93 21.66
N SER A 167 -1.45 3.12 22.74
CA SER A 167 -0.22 2.48 23.21
C SER A 167 0.35 1.50 22.19
N LEU A 168 -0.52 0.77 21.45
CA LEU A 168 -0.09 -0.10 20.36
C LEU A 168 0.56 0.69 19.22
N ILE A 169 -0.01 1.82 18.86
CA ILE A 169 0.52 2.67 17.78
C ILE A 169 1.86 3.29 18.23
N ILE A 170 1.96 3.74 19.47
CA ILE A 170 3.23 4.23 20.04
C ILE A 170 4.29 3.13 19.99
N PHE A 171 3.95 1.89 20.40
CA PHE A 171 4.85 0.75 20.33
C PHE A 171 5.27 0.45 18.88
N GLN A 172 4.36 0.57 17.91
CA GLN A 172 4.68 0.46 16.49
C GLN A 172 5.73 1.49 16.08
N VAL A 173 5.53 2.76 16.43
CA VAL A 173 6.47 3.84 16.11
C VAL A 173 7.82 3.59 16.77
N MET A 174 7.86 3.22 18.05
CA MET A 174 9.10 2.89 18.76
C MET A 174 9.85 1.73 18.10
N THR A 175 9.14 0.68 17.70
CA THR A 175 9.70 -0.46 16.96
C THR A 175 10.31 0.01 15.63
N LEU A 176 9.62 0.87 14.88
CA LEU A 176 10.12 1.42 13.62
C LEU A 176 11.35 2.29 13.82
N VAL A 177 11.38 3.13 14.85
CA VAL A 177 12.56 3.93 15.22
C VAL A 177 13.75 3.02 15.56
N ALA A 178 13.56 2.01 16.40
CA ALA A 178 14.61 1.07 16.76
C ALA A 178 15.16 0.33 15.54
N PHE A 179 14.28 -0.18 14.68
CA PHE A 179 14.71 -0.87 13.45
C PHE A 179 15.31 0.07 12.41
N PHE A 180 14.93 1.35 12.37
CA PHE A 180 15.64 2.35 11.56
C PHE A 180 17.09 2.49 12.01
N VAL A 181 17.34 2.60 13.32
CA VAL A 181 18.70 2.65 13.87
C VAL A 181 19.49 1.38 13.50
N VAL A 182 18.90 0.19 13.69
CA VAL A 182 19.53 -1.08 13.31
C VAL A 182 19.84 -1.13 11.81
N ALA A 183 18.88 -0.77 10.95
CA ALA A 183 19.06 -0.78 9.51
C ALA A 183 20.16 0.22 9.09
N HIS A 184 20.18 1.42 9.67
CA HIS A 184 21.20 2.43 9.38
C HIS A 184 22.60 1.99 9.83
N LEU A 185 22.73 1.46 11.06
CA LEU A 185 24.01 0.98 11.59
C LEU A 185 24.53 -0.28 10.87
N SER A 186 23.64 -1.05 10.22
CA SER A 186 24.04 -2.22 9.43
C SER A 186 24.75 -1.86 8.11
N VAL A 187 24.55 -0.62 7.61
CA VAL A 187 25.27 -0.14 6.42
C VAL A 187 26.73 0.16 6.81
N PRO A 188 27.73 -0.33 6.04
CA PRO A 188 29.14 -0.10 6.36
C PRO A 188 29.47 1.39 6.43
N LYS A 189 30.16 1.82 7.50
CA LYS A 189 30.53 3.23 7.74
C LYS A 189 31.32 3.85 6.58
N ASN A 190 32.13 3.06 5.90
CA ASN A 190 32.90 3.52 4.74
C ASN A 190 32.05 3.88 3.52
N ASP A 191 30.77 3.43 3.52
CA ASP A 191 29.81 3.66 2.44
C ASP A 191 28.78 4.75 2.81
N ILE A 192 28.95 5.40 3.97
CA ILE A 192 28.11 6.51 4.44
C ILE A 192 28.98 7.74 4.66
N GLU A 193 28.56 8.87 4.13
CA GLU A 193 29.11 10.18 4.41
C GLU A 193 28.01 11.07 5.01
N LEU A 194 28.30 11.71 6.15
CA LEU A 194 27.33 12.50 6.90
C LEU A 194 27.26 13.97 6.45
N THR A 195 27.98 14.33 5.38
CA THR A 195 27.96 15.68 4.84
C THR A 195 26.76 15.89 3.90
N SER A 196 26.08 17.03 4.04
CA SER A 196 25.01 17.41 3.13
C SER A 196 25.59 18.06 1.87
N ASN A 197 25.17 17.58 0.69
CA ASN A 197 25.55 18.14 -0.58
C ASN A 197 24.32 18.62 -1.35
N THR A 198 24.25 19.93 -1.61
CA THR A 198 23.11 20.56 -2.26
C THR A 198 22.86 20.01 -3.66
N THR A 199 23.90 19.71 -4.43
CA THR A 199 23.80 19.15 -5.78
C THR A 199 23.18 17.75 -5.76
N VAL A 200 23.64 16.88 -4.82
CA VAL A 200 23.07 15.54 -4.63
C VAL A 200 21.63 15.62 -4.17
N LYS A 201 21.33 16.53 -3.23
CA LYS A 201 19.97 16.76 -2.72
C LYS A 201 19.01 17.18 -3.82
N ASN A 202 19.41 18.11 -4.67
CA ASN A 202 18.59 18.58 -5.81
C ASN A 202 18.34 17.45 -6.81
N LYS A 203 19.36 16.65 -7.13
CA LYS A 203 19.23 15.50 -8.03
C LYS A 203 18.29 14.42 -7.48
N LEU A 204 18.39 14.11 -6.17
CA LEU A 204 17.45 13.20 -5.49
C LEU A 204 16.03 13.74 -5.51
N GLN A 205 15.87 15.03 -5.23
CA GLN A 205 14.55 15.69 -5.25
C GLN A 205 13.92 15.67 -6.63
N GLU A 206 14.68 15.96 -7.69
CA GLU A 206 14.18 15.92 -9.07
C GLU A 206 13.77 14.50 -9.48
N SER A 207 14.62 13.51 -9.17
CA SER A 207 14.29 12.11 -9.43
C SER A 207 13.10 11.64 -8.62
N GLY A 208 13.01 12.02 -7.34
CA GLY A 208 11.88 11.73 -6.47
C GLY A 208 10.57 12.34 -6.98
N LYS A 209 10.57 13.58 -7.45
CA LYS A 209 9.37 14.21 -8.05
C LYS A 209 8.84 13.44 -9.26
N LYS A 210 9.70 12.83 -10.06
CA LYS A 210 9.28 12.01 -11.21
C LYS A 210 8.65 10.67 -10.73
N MET A 211 9.18 10.10 -9.65
CA MET A 211 8.71 8.79 -9.15
C MET A 211 7.52 8.90 -8.19
N VAL A 212 7.38 10.04 -7.47
CA VAL A 212 6.30 10.22 -6.51
C VAL A 212 4.92 10.10 -7.16
N LEU A 213 4.78 10.56 -8.38
CA LEU A 213 3.51 10.52 -9.09
C LEU A 213 3.00 9.07 -9.24
N THR A 214 3.90 8.15 -9.59
CA THR A 214 3.57 6.72 -9.73
C THR A 214 3.26 6.07 -8.39
N THR A 215 4.07 6.36 -7.36
CA THR A 215 3.87 5.76 -6.03
C THR A 215 2.62 6.31 -5.36
N PHE A 216 2.37 7.61 -5.48
CA PHE A 216 1.17 8.26 -4.96
C PHE A 216 -0.10 7.76 -5.66
N SER A 217 -0.06 7.53 -6.98
CA SER A 217 -1.17 6.90 -7.70
C SER A 217 -1.48 5.50 -7.19
N SER A 218 -0.44 4.72 -6.85
CA SER A 218 -0.65 3.39 -6.26
C SER A 218 -1.27 3.48 -4.86
N ALA A 219 -0.84 4.45 -4.04
CA ALA A 219 -1.42 4.70 -2.73
C ALA A 219 -2.88 5.17 -2.83
N LEU A 220 -3.24 5.97 -3.83
CA LEU A 220 -4.63 6.37 -4.09
C LEU A 220 -5.53 5.16 -4.37
N ILE A 221 -5.07 4.20 -5.17
CA ILE A 221 -5.85 2.98 -5.46
C ILE A 221 -6.11 2.16 -4.19
N SER A 222 -5.13 2.08 -3.27
CA SER A 222 -5.25 1.25 -2.07
C SER A 222 -5.97 1.95 -0.92
N GLU A 223 -5.76 3.24 -0.71
CA GLU A 223 -6.13 3.93 0.52
C GLU A 223 -7.29 4.92 0.35
N LEU A 224 -7.54 5.42 -0.88
CA LEU A 224 -8.53 6.48 -1.10
C LEU A 224 -9.95 6.06 -0.71
N ASP A 225 -10.33 4.82 -1.00
CA ASP A 225 -11.67 4.31 -0.65
C ASP A 225 -11.92 4.39 0.86
N ILE A 226 -10.95 4.01 1.70
CA ILE A 226 -11.08 4.05 3.17
C ILE A 226 -11.14 5.49 3.67
N VAL A 227 -10.34 6.40 3.10
CA VAL A 227 -10.40 7.83 3.45
C VAL A 227 -11.77 8.41 3.07
N LEU A 228 -12.30 8.08 1.89
CA LEU A 228 -13.62 8.54 1.46
C LEU A 228 -14.75 7.93 2.29
N LEU A 229 -14.66 6.62 2.63
CA LEU A 229 -15.61 6.03 3.59
C LEU A 229 -15.59 6.76 4.92
N GLY A 230 -14.41 7.12 5.40
CA GLY A 230 -14.26 7.91 6.60
C GLY A 230 -14.86 9.32 6.54
N LEU A 231 -15.07 9.91 5.36
CA LEU A 231 -15.79 11.19 5.20
C LEU A 231 -17.28 11.06 5.45
N PHE A 232 -17.86 9.92 5.06
CA PHE A 232 -19.32 9.73 5.04
C PHE A 232 -19.84 8.84 6.17
N TYR A 233 -18.96 8.02 6.77
CA TYR A 233 -19.30 7.08 7.83
C TYR A 233 -18.44 7.29 9.07
N SER A 234 -18.99 7.00 10.22
CA SER A 234 -18.32 7.02 11.52
C SER A 234 -18.76 5.81 12.36
N GLY A 235 -18.13 5.65 13.52
CA GLY A 235 -18.47 4.60 14.46
C GLY A 235 -18.29 3.19 13.87
N SER A 236 -19.10 2.24 14.35
CA SER A 236 -19.01 0.82 13.97
C SER A 236 -19.22 0.56 12.46
N THR A 237 -20.06 1.36 11.80
CA THR A 237 -20.29 1.22 10.36
C THR A 237 -19.01 1.40 9.55
N LEU A 238 -18.18 2.40 9.89
CA LEU A 238 -16.88 2.59 9.24
C LEU A 238 -15.96 1.40 9.45
N GLY A 239 -15.93 0.82 10.65
CA GLY A 239 -15.12 -0.35 10.97
C GLY A 239 -15.51 -1.58 10.15
N VAL A 240 -16.82 -1.84 10.05
CA VAL A 240 -17.35 -2.95 9.24
C VAL A 240 -17.00 -2.78 7.76
N LEU A 241 -17.19 -1.57 7.20
CA LEU A 241 -16.85 -1.26 5.81
C LEU A 241 -15.34 -1.33 5.55
N ALA A 242 -14.51 -0.85 6.49
CA ALA A 242 -13.07 -0.94 6.40
C ALA A 242 -12.58 -2.40 6.38
N TRP A 243 -13.19 -3.28 7.18
CA TRP A 243 -12.94 -4.72 7.14
C TRP A 243 -13.32 -5.35 5.79
N ALA A 244 -14.52 -5.07 5.30
CA ALA A 244 -14.97 -5.58 4.02
C ALA A 244 -14.03 -5.13 2.87
N ARG A 245 -13.59 -3.87 2.89
CA ARG A 245 -12.61 -3.34 1.94
C ARG A 245 -11.24 -4.01 2.09
N ARG A 246 -10.84 -4.33 3.33
CA ARG A 246 -9.58 -5.02 3.60
C ARG A 246 -9.54 -6.44 3.05
N ILE A 247 -10.65 -7.17 3.11
CA ILE A 247 -10.76 -8.51 2.50
C ILE A 247 -10.57 -8.41 0.98
N LEU A 248 -11.26 -7.47 0.32
CA LEU A 248 -11.06 -7.22 -1.11
C LEU A 248 -9.58 -6.94 -1.43
N GLU A 249 -8.92 -6.12 -0.62
CA GLU A 249 -7.51 -5.77 -0.82
C GLU A 249 -6.59 -6.99 -0.67
N ILE A 250 -6.79 -7.83 0.34
CA ILE A 250 -5.99 -9.06 0.55
C ILE A 250 -6.13 -9.98 -0.66
N ILE A 251 -7.35 -10.22 -1.13
CA ILE A 251 -7.59 -11.08 -2.28
C ILE A 251 -6.97 -10.46 -3.54
N PHE A 252 -7.11 -9.17 -3.73
CA PHE A 252 -6.52 -8.44 -4.84
C PHE A 252 -4.98 -8.52 -4.82
N GLN A 253 -4.35 -8.36 -3.65
CA GLN A 253 -2.88 -8.46 -3.52
C GLN A 253 -2.34 -9.84 -3.89
N LEU A 254 -3.05 -10.92 -3.53
CA LEU A 254 -2.68 -12.28 -3.94
C LEU A 254 -2.73 -12.45 -5.46
N VAL A 255 -3.79 -11.95 -6.10
CA VAL A 255 -3.91 -11.98 -7.57
C VAL A 255 -2.85 -11.09 -8.21
N ALA A 256 -2.64 -9.87 -7.71
CA ALA A 256 -1.67 -8.92 -8.23
C ALA A 256 -0.23 -9.46 -8.15
N ALA A 257 0.14 -10.11 -7.05
CA ALA A 257 1.45 -10.75 -6.92
C ALA A 257 1.68 -11.82 -8.00
N SER A 258 0.63 -12.61 -8.32
CA SER A 258 0.70 -13.60 -9.40
C SER A 258 0.86 -12.96 -10.78
N LEU A 259 0.24 -11.81 -11.01
CA LEU A 259 0.38 -11.03 -12.25
C LEU A 259 1.76 -10.40 -12.39
N ASP A 260 2.35 -9.92 -11.30
CA ASP A 260 3.67 -9.26 -11.30
C ASP A 260 4.81 -10.21 -11.70
N ILE A 261 4.65 -11.53 -11.49
CA ILE A 261 5.59 -12.55 -11.94
C ILE A 261 5.72 -12.56 -13.48
N LEU A 262 4.69 -12.14 -14.20
CA LEU A 262 4.69 -12.09 -15.66
C LEU A 262 5.35 -10.84 -16.24
N PHE A 263 5.66 -9.84 -15.40
CA PHE A 263 6.28 -8.59 -15.87
C PHE A 263 7.59 -8.80 -16.65
N PRO A 264 8.55 -9.67 -16.22
CA PRO A 264 9.77 -9.90 -16.97
C PRO A 264 9.53 -10.54 -18.36
N GLU A 265 8.51 -11.38 -18.48
CA GLU A 265 8.14 -11.98 -19.77
C GLU A 265 7.54 -10.94 -20.71
N LEU A 266 6.67 -10.07 -20.19
CA LEU A 266 6.11 -8.93 -20.92
C LEU A 266 7.20 -7.96 -21.38
N ALA A 267 8.17 -7.65 -20.51
CA ALA A 267 9.27 -6.74 -20.84
C ALA A 267 10.23 -7.31 -21.92
N LYS A 268 10.27 -8.62 -22.07
CA LYS A 268 11.06 -9.32 -23.13
C LYS A 268 10.30 -9.48 -24.43
N ALA A 269 8.98 -9.38 -24.42
CA ALA A 269 8.14 -9.55 -25.60
C ALA A 269 8.37 -8.40 -26.58
N LYS A 270 9.08 -8.69 -27.70
CA LYS A 270 9.44 -7.71 -28.73
C LYS A 270 8.40 -7.61 -29.85
N ASN A 271 7.58 -8.63 -30.04
CA ASN A 271 6.66 -8.74 -31.17
C ASN A 271 5.20 -8.60 -30.70
N ARG A 272 4.35 -7.99 -31.54
CA ARG A 272 2.91 -7.84 -31.28
C ARG A 272 2.22 -9.19 -31.00
N ASP A 273 2.64 -10.26 -31.65
CA ASP A 273 2.05 -11.60 -31.48
C ASP A 273 2.29 -12.16 -30.08
N SER A 274 3.52 -12.04 -29.57
CA SER A 274 3.85 -12.50 -28.20
C SER A 274 3.12 -11.70 -27.13
N ILE A 275 2.91 -10.39 -27.35
CA ILE A 275 2.12 -9.52 -26.47
C ILE A 275 0.65 -9.93 -26.51
N SER A 276 0.10 -10.25 -27.69
CA SER A 276 -1.28 -10.69 -27.85
C SER A 276 -1.55 -12.03 -27.16
N GLU A 277 -0.63 -12.98 -27.26
CA GLU A 277 -0.73 -14.29 -26.59
C GLU A 277 -0.74 -14.13 -25.05
N LEU A 278 0.16 -13.32 -24.50
CA LEU A 278 0.18 -13.04 -23.07
C LEU A 278 -1.11 -12.34 -22.61
N ARG A 279 -1.65 -11.43 -23.43
CA ARG A 279 -2.91 -10.76 -23.13
C ARG A 279 -4.09 -11.74 -23.08
N ILE A 280 -4.12 -12.76 -23.96
CA ILE A 280 -5.12 -13.83 -23.94
C ILE A 280 -5.01 -14.65 -22.65
N LYS A 281 -3.77 -15.02 -22.23
CA LYS A 281 -3.53 -15.73 -20.97
C LYS A 281 -4.04 -14.92 -19.77
N LEU A 282 -3.74 -13.62 -19.73
CA LEU A 282 -4.16 -12.72 -18.64
C LEU A 282 -5.66 -12.45 -18.64
N ARG A 283 -6.33 -12.51 -19.81
CA ARG A 283 -7.79 -12.46 -19.90
C ARG A 283 -8.45 -13.62 -19.15
N LYS A 284 -7.82 -14.79 -19.10
CA LYS A 284 -8.31 -15.93 -18.30
C LYS A 284 -8.28 -15.61 -16.80
N VAL A 285 -7.23 -14.95 -16.31
CA VAL A 285 -7.13 -14.52 -14.91
C VAL A 285 -8.22 -13.50 -14.58
N PHE A 286 -8.45 -12.54 -15.48
CA PHE A 286 -9.56 -11.59 -15.36
C PHE A 286 -10.92 -12.30 -15.29
N LEU A 287 -11.20 -13.25 -16.18
CA LEU A 287 -12.45 -14.02 -16.17
C LEU A 287 -12.60 -14.87 -14.90
N LEU A 288 -11.51 -15.52 -14.46
CA LEU A 288 -11.50 -16.27 -13.21
C LEU A 288 -11.76 -15.39 -11.99
N SER A 289 -11.39 -14.11 -12.01
CA SER A 289 -11.64 -13.21 -10.88
C SER A 289 -13.14 -12.97 -10.60
N PHE A 290 -14.02 -13.21 -11.57
CA PHE A 290 -15.49 -13.18 -11.35
C PHE A 290 -16.00 -14.36 -10.53
N THR A 291 -15.27 -15.47 -10.46
CA THR A 291 -15.69 -16.62 -9.65
C THR A 291 -15.60 -16.31 -8.16
N VAL A 292 -14.70 -15.41 -7.75
CA VAL A 292 -14.48 -15.06 -6.33
C VAL A 292 -15.74 -14.45 -5.69
N PRO A 293 -16.34 -13.36 -6.20
CA PRO A 293 -17.55 -12.81 -5.62
C PRO A 293 -18.73 -13.81 -5.66
N ILE A 294 -18.84 -14.60 -6.72
CA ILE A 294 -19.90 -15.61 -6.85
C ILE A 294 -19.74 -16.68 -5.76
N LEU A 295 -18.56 -17.26 -5.61
CA LEU A 295 -18.26 -18.24 -4.56
C LEU A 295 -18.49 -17.65 -3.17
N PHE A 296 -18.06 -16.39 -2.94
CA PHE A 296 -18.25 -15.74 -1.65
C PHE A 296 -19.73 -15.58 -1.29
N ILE A 297 -20.62 -15.29 -2.26
CA ILE A 297 -22.07 -15.23 -2.04
C ILE A 297 -22.60 -16.60 -1.58
N PHE A 298 -22.17 -17.71 -2.21
CA PHE A 298 -22.59 -19.05 -1.82
C PHE A 298 -22.13 -19.40 -0.39
N PHE A 299 -20.93 -18.96 0.01
CA PHE A 299 -20.38 -19.23 1.34
C PHE A 299 -20.59 -18.09 2.34
N LYS A 300 -21.44 -17.10 2.03
CA LYS A 300 -21.69 -15.93 2.86
C LYS A 300 -22.09 -16.29 4.30
N GLY A 301 -22.94 -17.29 4.48
CA GLY A 301 -23.37 -17.74 5.82
C GLY A 301 -22.18 -18.22 6.66
N LEU A 302 -21.37 -19.12 6.10
CA LEU A 302 -20.16 -19.61 6.75
C LEU A 302 -19.17 -18.47 7.03
N ALA A 303 -19.00 -17.55 6.07
CA ALA A 303 -18.14 -16.38 6.26
C ALA A 303 -18.65 -15.48 7.39
N SER A 304 -19.96 -15.31 7.53
CA SER A 304 -20.56 -14.54 8.63
C SER A 304 -20.24 -15.16 10.00
N GLU A 305 -20.41 -16.46 10.13
CA GLU A 305 -20.08 -17.18 11.36
C GLU A 305 -18.60 -17.05 11.73
N ILE A 306 -17.72 -17.19 10.73
CA ILE A 306 -16.27 -17.02 10.92
C ILE A 306 -15.94 -15.58 11.37
N PHE A 307 -16.48 -14.56 10.71
CA PHE A 307 -16.19 -13.17 11.08
C PHE A 307 -16.74 -12.83 12.46
N THR A 308 -17.97 -13.23 12.77
CA THR A 308 -18.56 -13.02 14.11
C THR A 308 -17.75 -13.73 15.20
N SER A 309 -17.32 -14.96 14.95
CA SER A 309 -16.49 -15.72 15.91
C SER A 309 -15.10 -15.10 16.12
N LEU A 310 -14.47 -14.59 15.06
CA LEU A 310 -13.12 -14.03 15.12
C LEU A 310 -13.08 -12.58 15.60
N LEU A 311 -14.04 -11.75 15.17
CA LEU A 311 -14.02 -10.31 15.35
C LEU A 311 -15.00 -9.82 16.40
N GLY A 312 -16.06 -10.59 16.69
CA GLY A 312 -17.17 -10.20 17.55
C GLY A 312 -18.46 -9.88 16.78
N GLU A 313 -19.57 -9.77 17.51
CA GLU A 313 -20.92 -9.55 16.98
C GLU A 313 -21.09 -8.25 16.18
N GLU A 314 -20.32 -7.21 16.52
CA GLU A 314 -20.33 -5.92 15.84
C GLU A 314 -19.95 -6.04 14.36
N PHE A 315 -19.23 -7.11 13.99
CA PHE A 315 -18.75 -7.37 12.62
C PHE A 315 -19.65 -8.34 11.84
N SER A 316 -20.83 -8.65 12.32
CA SER A 316 -21.78 -9.59 11.66
C SER A 316 -22.12 -9.19 10.21
N GLU A 317 -22.17 -7.90 9.91
CA GLU A 317 -22.46 -7.38 8.57
C GLU A 317 -21.27 -7.40 7.60
N VAL A 318 -20.04 -7.67 8.07
CA VAL A 318 -18.85 -7.71 7.20
C VAL A 318 -19.03 -8.64 6.03
N SER A 319 -19.61 -9.83 6.23
CA SER A 319 -19.85 -10.80 5.16
C SER A 319 -20.82 -10.25 4.10
N THR A 320 -21.81 -9.47 4.52
CA THR A 320 -22.78 -8.83 3.64
C THR A 320 -22.11 -7.78 2.76
N TYR A 321 -21.38 -6.84 3.34
CA TYR A 321 -20.67 -5.81 2.59
C TYR A 321 -19.57 -6.41 1.71
N THR A 322 -18.80 -7.39 2.21
CA THR A 322 -17.76 -8.08 1.44
C THR A 322 -18.35 -8.76 0.20
N SER A 323 -19.50 -9.44 0.32
CA SER A 323 -20.12 -10.14 -0.82
C SER A 323 -20.41 -9.21 -2.01
N TRP A 324 -20.73 -7.95 -1.73
CA TRP A 324 -20.97 -6.94 -2.78
C TRP A 324 -19.70 -6.22 -3.21
N ILE A 325 -18.84 -5.82 -2.28
CA ILE A 325 -17.58 -5.11 -2.59
C ILE A 325 -16.66 -5.96 -3.46
N LEU A 326 -16.69 -7.29 -3.32
CA LEU A 326 -15.89 -8.20 -4.14
C LEU A 326 -16.21 -8.12 -5.64
N PHE A 327 -17.35 -7.58 -6.07
CA PHE A 327 -17.58 -7.31 -7.49
C PHE A 327 -16.66 -6.23 -8.07
N ALA A 328 -15.97 -5.45 -7.25
CA ALA A 328 -14.91 -4.57 -7.71
C ALA A 328 -13.62 -5.32 -8.10
N LEU A 329 -13.41 -6.56 -7.59
CA LEU A 329 -12.20 -7.34 -7.82
C LEU A 329 -11.86 -7.54 -9.30
N PRO A 330 -12.79 -7.99 -10.19
CA PRO A 330 -12.48 -8.15 -11.60
C PRO A 330 -11.98 -6.85 -12.25
N VAL A 331 -12.59 -5.72 -11.90
CA VAL A 331 -12.19 -4.41 -12.44
C VAL A 331 -10.80 -4.03 -11.97
N MET A 332 -10.48 -4.26 -10.68
CA MET A 332 -9.14 -4.02 -10.13
C MET A 332 -8.09 -4.91 -10.80
N VAL A 333 -8.41 -6.20 -11.03
CA VAL A 333 -7.54 -7.15 -11.76
C VAL A 333 -7.29 -6.67 -13.17
N TRP A 334 -8.32 -6.21 -13.88
CA TRP A 334 -8.19 -5.66 -15.22
C TRP A 334 -7.35 -4.39 -15.26
N SER A 335 -7.54 -3.48 -14.32
CA SER A 335 -6.72 -2.29 -14.15
C SER A 335 -5.26 -2.66 -13.92
N ARG A 336 -4.99 -3.66 -13.06
CA ARG A 336 -3.63 -4.13 -12.78
C ARG A 336 -2.97 -4.70 -14.03
N ILE A 337 -3.69 -5.49 -14.84
CA ILE A 337 -3.20 -5.99 -16.12
C ILE A 337 -2.76 -4.82 -17.02
N ASN A 338 -3.60 -3.80 -17.20
CA ASN A 338 -3.26 -2.62 -18.02
C ASN A 338 -2.04 -1.86 -17.47
N ILE A 339 -1.91 -1.74 -16.15
CA ILE A 339 -0.76 -1.10 -15.49
C ILE A 339 0.53 -1.88 -15.78
N ILE A 340 0.52 -3.21 -15.67
CA ILE A 340 1.69 -4.05 -15.91
C ILE A 340 2.12 -3.96 -17.38
N PHE A 341 1.18 -4.05 -18.32
CA PHE A 341 1.48 -3.85 -19.75
C PHE A 341 2.05 -2.47 -20.04
N SER A 342 1.46 -1.42 -19.49
CA SER A 342 1.94 -0.06 -19.69
C SER A 342 3.35 0.17 -19.16
N ARG A 343 3.69 -0.43 -18.03
CA ARG A 343 5.05 -0.43 -17.48
C ARG A 343 6.03 -1.19 -18.38
N ALA A 344 5.65 -2.37 -18.85
CA ALA A 344 6.48 -3.18 -19.72
C ALA A 344 6.75 -2.51 -21.08
N LEU A 345 5.80 -1.70 -21.58
CA LEU A 345 5.87 -0.97 -22.84
C LEU A 345 6.34 0.50 -22.70
N ASN A 346 6.79 0.93 -21.51
CA ASN A 346 7.24 2.29 -21.20
C ASN A 346 6.16 3.39 -21.33
N PHE A 347 4.88 3.04 -21.16
CA PHE A 347 3.75 4.00 -21.12
C PHE A 347 3.36 4.42 -19.68
N GLU A 348 4.27 4.26 -18.73
CA GLU A 348 4.02 4.44 -17.30
C GLU A 348 3.44 5.82 -16.94
N ILE A 349 3.92 6.89 -17.58
CA ILE A 349 3.46 8.25 -17.29
C ILE A 349 1.98 8.42 -17.67
N ASN A 350 1.54 7.85 -18.79
CA ASN A 350 0.17 7.99 -19.25
C ASN A 350 -0.81 7.27 -18.31
N ILE A 351 -0.45 6.04 -17.89
CA ILE A 351 -1.29 5.28 -16.98
C ILE A 351 -1.36 5.94 -15.58
N THR A 352 -0.25 6.51 -15.12
CA THR A 352 -0.20 7.24 -13.85
C THR A 352 -1.14 8.45 -13.85
N LYS A 353 -1.11 9.26 -14.93
CA LYS A 353 -2.05 10.37 -15.09
C LYS A 353 -3.50 9.90 -15.11
N SER A 354 -3.77 8.75 -15.74
CA SER A 354 -5.10 8.16 -15.80
C SER A 354 -5.61 7.71 -14.42
N ILE A 355 -4.76 7.13 -13.61
CA ILE A 355 -5.10 6.76 -12.23
C ILE A 355 -5.41 8.00 -11.39
N LEU A 356 -4.59 9.06 -11.49
CA LEU A 356 -4.85 10.31 -10.79
C LEU A 356 -6.20 10.92 -11.19
N PHE A 357 -6.48 10.98 -12.49
CA PHE A 357 -7.75 11.48 -12.97
C PHE A 357 -8.93 10.61 -12.51
N GLY A 358 -8.79 9.28 -12.57
CA GLY A 358 -9.77 8.33 -12.07
C GLY A 358 -10.02 8.48 -10.56
N SER A 359 -8.97 8.75 -9.78
CA SER A 359 -9.08 8.98 -8.33
C SER A 359 -9.82 10.29 -8.01
N VAL A 360 -9.57 11.35 -8.77
CA VAL A 360 -10.35 12.61 -8.64
C VAL A 360 -11.82 12.38 -9.01
N ALA A 361 -12.08 11.65 -10.09
CA ALA A 361 -13.44 11.30 -10.48
C ALA A 361 -14.15 10.44 -9.41
N SER A 362 -13.41 9.56 -8.71
CA SER A 362 -13.94 8.76 -7.61
C SER A 362 -14.49 9.61 -6.47
N ILE A 363 -13.82 10.72 -6.13
CA ILE A 363 -14.32 11.67 -5.12
C ILE A 363 -15.71 12.19 -5.52
N GLY A 364 -15.87 12.60 -6.78
CA GLY A 364 -17.16 13.05 -7.30
C GLY A 364 -18.24 11.95 -7.25
N ILE A 365 -17.85 10.70 -7.56
CA ILE A 365 -18.76 9.55 -7.49
C ILE A 365 -19.25 9.31 -6.05
N TYR A 366 -18.35 9.36 -5.07
CA TYR A 366 -18.74 9.21 -3.68
C TYR A 366 -19.75 10.27 -3.25
N TYR A 367 -19.52 11.55 -3.56
CA TYR A 367 -20.48 12.61 -3.27
C TYR A 367 -21.81 12.42 -4.00
N PHE A 368 -21.76 12.07 -5.29
CA PHE A 368 -22.97 11.86 -6.09
C PHE A 368 -23.81 10.70 -5.57
N VAL A 369 -23.20 9.54 -5.33
CA VAL A 369 -23.92 8.34 -4.87
C VAL A 369 -24.51 8.54 -3.47
N HIS A 370 -23.79 9.26 -2.57
CA HIS A 370 -24.30 9.61 -1.24
C HIS A 370 -25.52 10.52 -1.28
N SER A 371 -25.67 11.32 -2.33
CA SER A 371 -26.83 12.21 -2.46
C SER A 371 -28.11 11.49 -2.86
N PHE A 372 -28.03 10.26 -3.38
CA PHE A 372 -29.19 9.58 -4.02
C PHE A 372 -29.48 8.17 -3.46
N ASN A 373 -28.68 7.61 -2.57
CA ASN A 373 -28.83 6.21 -2.18
C ASN A 373 -28.80 6.01 -0.65
N ASN A 374 -29.64 5.10 -0.16
CA ASN A 374 -29.71 4.74 1.26
C ASN A 374 -28.54 3.86 1.76
N ASN A 375 -27.80 3.21 0.86
CA ASN A 375 -26.61 2.42 1.22
C ASN A 375 -25.49 2.65 0.20
N PRO A 376 -24.93 3.87 0.16
CA PRO A 376 -24.05 4.31 -0.90
C PRO A 376 -22.63 3.73 -0.87
N ALA A 377 -22.16 3.20 0.28
CA ALA A 377 -20.78 2.79 0.45
C ALA A 377 -20.28 1.76 -0.59
N VAL A 378 -21.02 0.66 -0.73
CA VAL A 378 -20.67 -0.43 -1.65
C VAL A 378 -20.70 0.05 -3.10
N LEU A 379 -21.75 0.76 -3.47
CA LEU A 379 -21.94 1.28 -4.82
C LEU A 379 -20.83 2.28 -5.17
N SER A 380 -20.46 3.14 -4.23
CA SER A 380 -19.36 4.10 -4.41
C SER A 380 -18.02 3.41 -4.67
N ILE A 381 -17.68 2.37 -3.90
CA ILE A 381 -16.46 1.59 -4.12
C ILE A 381 -16.47 0.94 -5.50
N ILE A 382 -17.54 0.26 -5.88
CA ILE A 382 -17.64 -0.43 -7.17
C ILE A 382 -17.53 0.57 -8.32
N LEU A 383 -18.29 1.65 -8.29
CA LEU A 383 -18.30 2.66 -9.36
C LEU A 383 -16.95 3.37 -9.46
N SER A 384 -16.29 3.70 -8.34
CA SER A 384 -14.96 4.31 -8.37
C SER A 384 -13.95 3.39 -9.04
N GLN A 385 -13.95 2.11 -8.72
CA GLN A 385 -13.07 1.13 -9.37
C GLN A 385 -13.40 0.95 -10.86
N ILE A 386 -14.66 0.97 -11.24
CA ILE A 386 -15.08 0.92 -12.66
C ILE A 386 -14.54 2.13 -13.43
N VAL A 387 -14.63 3.33 -12.85
CA VAL A 387 -14.13 4.55 -13.51
C VAL A 387 -12.61 4.51 -13.63
N ILE A 388 -11.88 4.12 -12.58
CA ILE A 388 -10.43 3.94 -12.64
C ILE A 388 -10.08 2.88 -13.71
N GLY A 389 -10.79 1.76 -13.75
CA GLY A 389 -10.61 0.70 -14.73
C GLY A 389 -10.88 1.14 -16.17
N ALA A 390 -11.94 1.88 -16.40
CA ALA A 390 -12.28 2.41 -17.73
C ALA A 390 -11.23 3.41 -18.23
N ILE A 391 -10.83 4.35 -17.39
CA ILE A 391 -9.84 5.38 -17.73
C ILE A 391 -8.46 4.75 -17.99
N THR A 392 -8.03 3.78 -17.17
CA THR A 392 -6.76 3.07 -17.39
C THR A 392 -6.79 2.25 -18.68
N THR A 393 -7.93 1.65 -19.01
CA THR A 393 -8.12 0.89 -20.27
C THR A 393 -8.05 1.81 -21.47
N TYR A 394 -8.75 2.94 -21.42
CA TYR A 394 -8.71 3.95 -22.50
C TYR A 394 -7.30 4.48 -22.72
N SER A 395 -6.60 4.84 -21.64
CA SER A 395 -5.23 5.36 -21.71
C SER A 395 -4.28 4.33 -22.29
N PHE A 396 -4.40 3.07 -21.86
CA PHE A 396 -3.58 1.98 -22.40
C PHE A 396 -3.83 1.82 -23.92
N LYS A 397 -5.11 1.75 -24.33
CA LYS A 397 -5.47 1.58 -25.74
C LYS A 397 -4.90 2.72 -26.59
N LYS A 398 -5.09 4.00 -26.19
CA LYS A 398 -4.56 5.17 -26.87
C LYS A 398 -3.03 5.21 -26.97
N SER A 399 -2.32 4.62 -26.01
CA SER A 399 -0.86 4.59 -26.01
C SER A 399 -0.30 3.41 -26.82
N TYR A 400 -1.11 2.36 -27.02
CA TYR A 400 -0.71 1.15 -27.74
C TYR A 400 -1.01 1.19 -29.24
N GLU A 401 -2.07 1.87 -29.65
CA GLU A 401 -2.43 2.17 -31.05
C GLU A 401 -1.56 3.29 -31.61
#